data_483e99a962afe964c79d555a757f02df
#
_entry.id   483e99a962afe964c79d555a757f02df
#
_cell.length_a   1.000
_cell.length_b   1.000
_cell.length_c   1.000
_cell.angle_alpha   90.00
_cell.angle_beta   90.00
_cell.angle_gamma   90.00
#
_symmetry.space_group_name_H-M   'P 1'
#
loop_
_entity.id
_entity.type
_entity.pdbx_description
1 polymer ?
#
loop_
_entity_poly.entity_id
_entity_poly.type
_entity_poly.pdbx_seq_one_letter_code
_entity_poly.pdbx_strand_id
1 'polypeptide(L)'
;MGILSNSMADQDTEQVAIQFYWDVGSTNSYFAFHLLRPIAEEFGAAIEYIPFNLGYVFRHHKYVLSEEPKAKLKNRATDLKRWAKKYSLPFNVPEQFPIKTSDALKGSLVMRRFGLEEAYIEKLFSTYWEDNDASIASLDGLLPLAAELGVTETDFIELLRSKEISEQLIDLTQVALSNDIFGAPTMVIEGEIYWGKDRFDFIRDHLLDLSK
;
A
#
# COMPACT_ATOMS: atom_id res chain seq x y z
N MET A 1 51.21 22.93 -22.04
CA MET A 1 49.88 22.49 -22.50
C MET A 1 49.32 21.55 -21.44
N GLY A 2 48.57 22.09 -20.52
CA GLY A 2 47.94 21.33 -19.46
C GLY A 2 46.50 21.06 -19.86
N ILE A 3 46.16 19.78 -19.90
CA ILE A 3 44.77 19.33 -20.14
C ILE A 3 44.07 19.30 -18.77
N LEU A 4 43.18 20.27 -18.56
CA LEU A 4 42.26 20.25 -17.43
C LEU A 4 41.17 19.19 -17.72
N SER A 5 41.24 18.03 -17.06
CA SER A 5 40.15 17.08 -17.02
C SER A 5 39.07 17.64 -16.09
N ASN A 6 37.98 18.09 -16.68
CA ASN A 6 36.76 18.42 -15.98
C ASN A 6 36.13 17.10 -15.50
N SER A 7 36.30 16.75 -14.25
CA SER A 7 35.48 15.72 -13.62
C SER A 7 34.10 16.35 -13.36
N MET A 8 33.13 16.03 -14.22
CA MET A 8 31.74 16.21 -13.87
C MET A 8 31.47 15.29 -12.68
N ALA A 9 31.32 15.87 -11.51
CA ALA A 9 30.75 15.17 -10.37
C ALA A 9 29.31 14.78 -10.76
N ASP A 10 29.08 13.48 -10.89
CA ASP A 10 27.74 12.91 -10.85
C ASP A 10 27.12 13.38 -9.52
N GLN A 11 26.23 14.36 -9.58
CA GLN A 11 25.33 14.62 -8.46
C GLN A 11 24.33 13.46 -8.50
N ASP A 12 24.54 12.46 -7.66
CA ASP A 12 23.50 11.52 -7.23
C ASP A 12 22.37 12.38 -6.66
N THR A 13 21.45 12.80 -7.50
CA THR A 13 20.18 13.39 -7.03
C THR A 13 19.44 12.24 -6.35
N GLU A 14 19.41 12.27 -5.02
CA GLU A 14 18.71 11.29 -4.20
C GLU A 14 17.25 11.22 -4.69
N GLN A 15 16.85 10.04 -5.15
CA GLN A 15 15.52 9.83 -5.71
C GLN A 15 14.47 10.08 -4.62
N VAL A 16 13.50 10.97 -4.88
CA VAL A 16 12.41 11.24 -3.95
C VAL A 16 11.64 9.95 -3.67
N ALA A 17 11.46 9.63 -2.38
CA ALA A 17 10.70 8.46 -1.94
C ALA A 17 9.31 8.88 -1.43
N ILE A 18 8.29 8.18 -1.89
CA ILE A 18 6.92 8.29 -1.39
C ILE A 18 6.66 7.07 -0.51
N GLN A 19 6.59 7.25 0.79
CA GLN A 19 6.19 6.19 1.70
C GLN A 19 4.68 5.96 1.60
N PHE A 20 4.29 4.78 1.15
CA PHE A 20 2.88 4.41 0.98
C PHE A 20 2.46 3.42 2.07
N TYR A 21 1.80 3.95 3.10
CA TYR A 21 1.21 3.17 4.20
C TYR A 21 -0.13 2.58 3.76
N TRP A 22 -0.25 1.25 3.75
CA TRP A 22 -1.40 0.56 3.19
C TRP A 22 -1.83 -0.67 3.99
N ASP A 23 -3.09 -1.04 3.81
CA ASP A 23 -3.66 -2.33 4.24
C ASP A 23 -4.64 -2.80 3.15
N VAL A 24 -4.56 -4.07 2.75
CA VAL A 24 -5.43 -4.63 1.70
C VAL A 24 -6.91 -4.56 2.07
N GLY A 25 -7.25 -4.53 3.37
CA GLY A 25 -8.63 -4.36 3.84
C GLY A 25 -9.19 -2.94 3.66
N SER A 26 -8.37 -1.98 3.19
CA SER A 26 -8.82 -0.61 2.93
C SER A 26 -9.22 -0.42 1.46
N THR A 27 -10.51 -0.13 1.20
CA THR A 27 -11.00 0.27 -0.13
C THR A 27 -10.23 1.44 -0.71
N ASN A 28 -9.88 2.41 0.14
CA ASN A 28 -9.15 3.59 -0.31
C ASN A 28 -7.69 3.26 -0.66
N SER A 29 -7.07 2.25 -0.01
CA SER A 29 -5.74 1.78 -0.38
C SER A 29 -5.72 1.15 -1.78
N TYR A 30 -6.77 0.42 -2.17
CA TYR A 30 -6.93 -0.09 -3.52
C TYR A 30 -6.88 1.04 -4.56
N PHE A 31 -7.70 2.08 -4.40
CA PHE A 31 -7.68 3.21 -5.33
C PHE A 31 -6.34 3.94 -5.32
N ALA A 32 -5.77 4.17 -4.14
CA ALA A 32 -4.51 4.89 -4.03
C ALA A 32 -3.35 4.12 -4.69
N PHE A 33 -3.30 2.80 -4.57
CA PHE A 33 -2.30 1.98 -5.23
C PHE A 33 -2.29 2.18 -6.75
N HIS A 34 -3.46 2.20 -7.37
CA HIS A 34 -3.57 2.40 -8.82
C HIS A 34 -3.31 3.85 -9.25
N LEU A 35 -3.65 4.84 -8.43
CA LEU A 35 -3.55 6.26 -8.79
C LEU A 35 -2.19 6.87 -8.45
N LEU A 36 -1.49 6.36 -7.45
CA LEU A 36 -0.17 6.85 -7.04
C LEU A 36 0.94 6.43 -8.00
N ARG A 37 0.90 5.20 -8.51
CA ARG A 37 1.95 4.63 -9.36
C ARG A 37 2.25 5.47 -10.61
N PRO A 38 1.24 5.88 -11.41
CA PRO A 38 1.50 6.77 -12.56
C PRO A 38 2.10 8.13 -12.17
N ILE A 39 1.75 8.63 -10.97
CA ILE A 39 2.32 9.90 -10.48
C ILE A 39 3.79 9.70 -10.11
N ALA A 40 4.10 8.65 -9.38
CA ALA A 40 5.48 8.33 -9.03
C ALA A 40 6.35 8.16 -10.29
N GLU A 41 5.85 7.45 -11.31
CA GLU A 41 6.53 7.28 -12.59
C GLU A 41 6.75 8.64 -13.30
N GLU A 42 5.74 9.50 -13.36
CA GLU A 42 5.80 10.83 -13.98
C GLU A 42 6.92 11.70 -13.39
N PHE A 43 7.10 11.62 -12.06
CA PHE A 43 8.11 12.42 -11.35
C PHE A 43 9.42 11.67 -11.07
N GLY A 44 9.56 10.42 -11.51
CA GLY A 44 10.74 9.61 -11.22
C GLY A 44 10.91 9.31 -9.72
N ALA A 45 9.82 9.37 -8.94
CA ALA A 45 9.82 9.07 -7.51
C ALA A 45 9.75 7.57 -7.26
N ALA A 46 10.39 7.09 -6.19
CA ALA A 46 10.24 5.71 -5.73
C ALA A 46 9.02 5.59 -4.81
N ILE A 47 8.33 4.45 -4.86
CA ILE A 47 7.30 4.12 -3.87
C ILE A 47 7.87 3.10 -2.89
N GLU A 48 7.90 3.47 -1.61
CA GLU A 48 8.20 2.56 -0.52
C GLU A 48 6.88 2.02 0.05
N TYR A 49 6.58 0.76 -0.22
CA TYR A 49 5.35 0.13 0.27
C TYR A 49 5.50 -0.23 1.75
N ILE A 50 4.66 0.33 2.62
CA ILE A 50 4.72 0.10 4.07
C ILE A 50 3.40 -0.55 4.52
N PRO A 51 3.36 -1.90 4.58
CA PRO A 51 2.20 -2.58 5.13
C PRO A 51 2.10 -2.34 6.63
N PHE A 52 0.90 -2.01 7.11
CA PHE A 52 0.63 -1.90 8.54
C PHE A 52 -0.77 -2.40 8.87
N ASN A 53 -0.97 -2.89 10.10
CA ASN A 53 -2.25 -3.45 10.51
C ASN A 53 -3.25 -2.33 10.84
N LEU A 54 -4.08 -1.96 9.88
CA LEU A 54 -5.11 -0.93 10.04
C LEU A 54 -6.13 -1.28 11.16
N GLY A 55 -6.47 -2.55 11.29
CA GLY A 55 -7.37 -3.00 12.35
C GLY A 55 -6.78 -2.79 13.75
N TYR A 56 -5.45 -2.92 13.90
CA TYR A 56 -4.77 -2.58 15.15
C TYR A 56 -4.82 -1.07 15.43
N VAL A 57 -4.54 -0.26 14.42
CA VAL A 57 -4.57 1.22 14.52
C VAL A 57 -5.97 1.70 14.86
N PHE A 58 -7.02 1.16 14.26
CA PHE A 58 -8.40 1.48 14.61
C PHE A 58 -8.72 1.17 16.08
N ARG A 59 -8.31 0.00 16.58
CA ARG A 59 -8.49 -0.34 18.01
C ARG A 59 -7.74 0.61 18.92
N HIS A 60 -6.51 0.98 18.57
CA HIS A 60 -5.71 1.95 19.33
C HIS A 60 -6.44 3.29 19.48
N HIS A 61 -7.02 3.80 18.40
CA HIS A 61 -7.80 5.04 18.40
C HIS A 61 -9.25 4.88 18.84
N LYS A 62 -9.67 3.68 19.25
CA LYS A 62 -11.08 3.36 19.62
C LYS A 62 -12.06 3.70 18.49
N TYR A 63 -11.62 3.58 17.25
CA TYR A 63 -12.45 3.83 16.07
C TYR A 63 -13.14 2.54 15.62
N VAL A 64 -14.47 2.59 15.47
CA VAL A 64 -15.29 1.47 15.04
C VAL A 64 -16.05 1.87 13.77
N LEU A 65 -15.66 1.28 12.65
CA LEU A 65 -16.22 1.61 11.33
C LEU A 65 -17.74 1.42 11.26
N SER A 66 -18.27 0.37 11.91
CA SER A 66 -19.71 0.06 11.91
C SER A 66 -20.55 1.03 12.74
N GLU A 67 -19.94 1.84 13.61
CA GLU A 67 -20.63 2.87 14.40
C GLU A 67 -20.80 4.19 13.64
N GLU A 68 -20.25 4.30 12.44
CA GLU A 68 -20.51 5.47 11.60
C GLU A 68 -21.98 5.57 11.19
N PRO A 69 -22.50 6.79 11.00
CA PRO A 69 -23.87 6.99 10.57
C PRO A 69 -24.21 6.21 9.30
N LYS A 70 -25.34 5.52 9.29
CA LYS A 70 -25.78 4.71 8.13
C LYS A 70 -25.80 5.51 6.82
N ALA A 71 -26.18 6.80 6.89
CA ALA A 71 -26.19 7.70 5.74
C ALA A 71 -24.75 7.89 5.19
N LYS A 72 -23.73 8.00 6.05
CA LYS A 72 -22.32 8.11 5.65
C LYS A 72 -21.83 6.82 4.97
N LEU A 73 -22.17 5.65 5.53
CA LEU A 73 -21.82 4.36 4.94
C LEU A 73 -22.46 4.18 3.55
N LYS A 74 -23.75 4.56 3.40
CA LYS A 74 -24.45 4.52 2.12
C LYS A 74 -23.80 5.46 1.09
N ASN A 75 -23.47 6.70 1.49
CA ASN A 75 -22.79 7.64 0.61
C ASN A 75 -21.42 7.11 0.19
N ARG A 76 -20.65 6.54 1.14
CA ARG A 76 -19.34 5.93 0.85
C ARG A 76 -19.44 4.86 -0.23
N ALA A 77 -20.40 3.93 -0.14
CA ALA A 77 -20.59 2.89 -1.15
C ALA A 77 -20.90 3.48 -2.54
N THR A 78 -21.70 4.55 -2.59
CA THR A 78 -21.98 5.26 -3.84
C THR A 78 -20.74 5.96 -4.39
N ASP A 79 -19.95 6.59 -3.52
CA ASP A 79 -18.75 7.32 -3.89
C ASP A 79 -17.66 6.39 -4.45
N LEU A 80 -17.47 5.22 -3.85
CA LEU A 80 -16.53 4.21 -4.35
C LEU A 80 -16.85 3.80 -5.80
N LYS A 81 -18.15 3.66 -6.14
CA LYS A 81 -18.58 3.37 -7.53
C LYS A 81 -18.26 4.52 -8.48
N ARG A 82 -18.37 5.79 -8.03
CA ARG A 82 -17.96 6.96 -8.82
C ARG A 82 -16.46 6.96 -9.10
N TRP A 83 -15.66 6.65 -8.09
CA TRP A 83 -14.20 6.53 -8.22
C TRP A 83 -13.82 5.42 -9.19
N ALA A 84 -14.38 4.23 -9.04
CA ALA A 84 -14.15 3.11 -9.96
C ALA A 84 -14.48 3.49 -11.41
N LYS A 85 -15.66 4.11 -11.64
CA LYS A 85 -16.07 4.58 -12.96
C LYS A 85 -15.14 5.65 -13.52
N LYS A 86 -14.76 6.64 -12.70
CA LYS A 86 -13.90 7.77 -13.12
C LYS A 86 -12.54 7.29 -13.62
N TYR A 87 -11.97 6.30 -12.95
CA TYR A 87 -10.62 5.80 -13.24
C TYR A 87 -10.62 4.46 -13.99
N SER A 88 -11.79 3.98 -14.41
CA SER A 88 -11.95 2.71 -15.14
C SER A 88 -11.35 1.51 -14.41
N LEU A 89 -11.47 1.48 -13.08
CA LEU A 89 -10.98 0.39 -12.23
C LEU A 89 -12.07 -0.65 -12.02
N PRO A 90 -11.76 -1.97 -12.15
CA PRO A 90 -12.72 -3.06 -12.00
C PRO A 90 -13.02 -3.36 -10.53
N PHE A 91 -13.57 -2.37 -9.82
CA PHE A 91 -13.82 -2.43 -8.39
C PHE A 91 -15.17 -3.09 -8.06
N ASN A 92 -15.14 -4.09 -7.19
CA ASN A 92 -16.29 -4.71 -6.57
C ASN A 92 -16.20 -4.61 -5.05
N VAL A 93 -17.35 -4.42 -4.37
CA VAL A 93 -17.39 -4.51 -2.91
C VAL A 93 -17.49 -5.99 -2.52
N PRO A 94 -16.50 -6.56 -1.81
CA PRO A 94 -16.52 -7.97 -1.46
C PRO A 94 -17.71 -8.33 -0.58
N GLU A 95 -18.27 -9.53 -0.78
CA GLU A 95 -19.34 -10.06 0.05
C GLU A 95 -18.87 -10.30 1.48
N GLN A 96 -17.62 -10.76 1.64
CA GLN A 96 -16.95 -10.88 2.94
C GLN A 96 -16.12 -9.63 3.22
N PHE A 97 -16.65 -8.74 4.02
CA PHE A 97 -15.97 -7.53 4.49
C PHE A 97 -16.42 -7.20 5.92
N PRO A 98 -15.52 -6.90 6.85
CA PRO A 98 -14.05 -6.93 6.72
C PRO A 98 -13.46 -8.36 6.78
N ILE A 99 -12.21 -8.50 6.35
CA ILE A 99 -11.42 -9.73 6.45
C ILE A 99 -10.20 -9.54 7.36
N LYS A 100 -9.58 -10.65 7.76
CA LYS A 100 -8.30 -10.64 8.46
C LYS A 100 -7.17 -10.44 7.44
N THR A 101 -6.38 -9.40 7.59
CA THR A 101 -5.36 -9.00 6.61
C THR A 101 -3.92 -9.31 7.01
N SER A 102 -3.68 -9.73 8.27
CA SER A 102 -2.32 -9.86 8.81
C SER A 102 -1.41 -10.78 7.99
N ASP A 103 -1.92 -11.91 7.49
CA ASP A 103 -1.09 -12.84 6.71
C ASP A 103 -0.86 -12.32 5.29
N ALA A 104 -1.82 -11.64 4.69
CA ALA A 104 -1.64 -10.96 3.41
C ALA A 104 -0.57 -9.84 3.49
N LEU A 105 -0.60 -9.03 4.56
CA LEU A 105 0.40 -7.99 4.83
C LEU A 105 1.79 -8.59 5.09
N LYS A 106 1.89 -9.67 5.88
CA LYS A 106 3.14 -10.42 6.04
C LYS A 106 3.65 -11.00 4.73
N GLY A 107 2.73 -11.49 3.89
CA GLY A 107 3.05 -11.97 2.56
C GLY A 107 3.74 -10.93 1.69
N SER A 108 3.36 -9.65 1.76
CA SER A 108 4.05 -8.60 1.02
C SER A 108 5.50 -8.40 1.50
N LEU A 109 5.74 -8.53 2.81
CA LEU A 109 7.10 -8.47 3.38
C LEU A 109 7.94 -9.68 2.96
N VAL A 110 7.33 -10.87 2.85
CA VAL A 110 7.99 -12.04 2.27
C VAL A 110 8.37 -11.78 0.81
N MET A 111 7.42 -11.32 0.01
CA MET A 111 7.64 -11.09 -1.43
C MET A 111 8.64 -9.95 -1.69
N ARG A 112 8.79 -9.00 -0.79
CA ARG A 112 9.85 -7.98 -0.82
C ARG A 112 11.24 -8.60 -0.90
N ARG A 113 11.50 -9.71 -0.20
CA ARG A 113 12.78 -10.42 -0.23
C ARG A 113 13.14 -11.01 -1.58
N PHE A 114 12.13 -11.23 -2.41
CA PHE A 114 12.29 -11.71 -3.78
C PHE A 114 12.22 -10.58 -4.82
N GLY A 115 12.06 -9.32 -4.41
CA GLY A 115 11.85 -8.19 -5.32
C GLY A 115 10.49 -8.19 -6.00
N LEU A 116 9.50 -8.86 -5.42
CA LEU A 116 8.18 -9.11 -6.00
C LEU A 116 7.03 -8.45 -5.21
N GLU A 117 7.37 -7.54 -4.29
CA GLU A 117 6.38 -6.95 -3.39
C GLU A 117 5.25 -6.24 -4.12
N GLU A 118 5.56 -5.35 -5.06
CA GLU A 118 4.55 -4.59 -5.80
C GLU A 118 3.61 -5.51 -6.60
N ALA A 119 4.17 -6.49 -7.31
CA ALA A 119 3.38 -7.46 -8.06
C ALA A 119 2.46 -8.28 -7.16
N TYR A 120 2.91 -8.61 -5.95
CA TYR A 120 2.09 -9.32 -4.97
C TYR A 120 0.98 -8.43 -4.39
N ILE A 121 1.26 -7.17 -4.10
CA ILE A 121 0.25 -6.19 -3.65
C ILE A 121 -0.83 -6.03 -4.72
N GLU A 122 -0.45 -5.95 -5.99
CA GLU A 122 -1.39 -5.86 -7.11
C GLU A 122 -2.31 -7.09 -7.16
N LYS A 123 -1.75 -8.30 -7.01
CA LYS A 123 -2.54 -9.54 -6.93
C LYS A 123 -3.49 -9.56 -5.72
N LEU A 124 -3.03 -9.13 -4.55
CA LEU A 124 -3.90 -9.04 -3.37
C LEU A 124 -5.09 -8.11 -3.61
N PHE A 125 -4.84 -6.95 -4.20
CA PHE A 125 -5.89 -5.98 -4.47
C PHE A 125 -6.84 -6.47 -5.56
N SER A 126 -6.36 -7.06 -6.66
CA SER A 126 -7.22 -7.58 -7.71
C SER A 126 -8.08 -8.74 -7.21
N THR A 127 -7.49 -9.71 -6.51
CA THR A 127 -8.23 -10.86 -5.95
C THR A 127 -9.36 -10.40 -5.04
N TYR A 128 -9.08 -9.47 -4.13
CA TYR A 128 -10.08 -9.07 -3.14
C TYR A 128 -11.09 -8.04 -3.65
N TRP A 129 -10.61 -6.96 -4.31
CA TRP A 129 -11.47 -5.83 -4.68
C TRP A 129 -12.01 -5.88 -6.12
N GLU A 130 -11.46 -6.72 -6.97
CA GLU A 130 -11.92 -6.87 -8.36
C GLU A 130 -12.68 -8.18 -8.55
N ASP A 131 -12.11 -9.31 -8.08
CA ASP A 131 -12.69 -10.64 -8.24
C ASP A 131 -13.67 -11.03 -7.13
N ASN A 132 -13.82 -10.20 -6.08
CA ASN A 132 -14.65 -10.49 -4.91
C ASN A 132 -14.23 -11.79 -4.19
N ASP A 133 -12.94 -12.10 -4.18
CA ASP A 133 -12.40 -13.31 -3.56
C ASP A 133 -11.72 -13.00 -2.21
N ALA A 134 -12.37 -13.42 -1.13
CA ALA A 134 -11.88 -13.24 0.23
C ALA A 134 -10.89 -14.34 0.68
N SER A 135 -10.47 -15.25 -0.21
CA SER A 135 -9.53 -16.34 0.10
C SER A 135 -8.20 -15.83 0.63
N ILE A 136 -7.80 -14.61 0.25
CA ILE A 136 -6.59 -13.94 0.75
C ILE A 136 -6.57 -13.74 2.28
N ALA A 137 -7.67 -13.94 2.96
CA ALA A 137 -7.74 -13.94 4.43
C ALA A 137 -7.11 -15.18 5.07
N SER A 138 -6.76 -16.19 4.27
CA SER A 138 -6.17 -17.45 4.69
C SER A 138 -4.88 -17.77 3.94
N LEU A 139 -4.02 -18.60 4.55
CA LEU A 139 -2.79 -19.06 3.89
C LEU A 139 -3.09 -19.75 2.57
N ASP A 140 -4.10 -20.60 2.52
CA ASP A 140 -4.46 -21.37 1.31
C ASP A 140 -4.80 -20.47 0.12
N GLY A 141 -5.36 -19.30 0.36
CA GLY A 141 -5.64 -18.31 -0.69
C GLY A 141 -4.43 -17.47 -1.07
N LEU A 142 -3.41 -17.36 -0.21
CA LEU A 142 -2.19 -16.61 -0.50
C LEU A 142 -1.17 -17.43 -1.29
N LEU A 143 -1.15 -18.75 -1.10
CA LEU A 143 -0.19 -19.65 -1.78
C LEU A 143 -0.26 -19.58 -3.30
N PRO A 144 -1.44 -19.63 -3.95
CA PRO A 144 -1.53 -19.49 -5.40
C PRO A 144 -0.95 -18.18 -5.91
N LEU A 145 -1.16 -17.05 -5.19
CA LEU A 145 -0.65 -15.76 -5.59
C LEU A 145 0.90 -15.70 -5.56
N ALA A 146 1.50 -16.33 -4.55
CA ALA A 146 2.96 -16.44 -4.45
C ALA A 146 3.52 -17.37 -5.54
N ALA A 147 2.86 -18.51 -5.79
CA ALA A 147 3.28 -19.47 -6.80
C ALA A 147 3.23 -18.89 -8.23
N GLU A 148 2.20 -18.11 -8.55
CA GLU A 148 2.10 -17.41 -9.84
C GLU A 148 3.23 -16.38 -10.06
N LEU A 149 3.81 -15.86 -8.98
CA LEU A 149 4.97 -14.98 -9.02
C LEU A 149 6.31 -15.74 -8.96
N GLY A 150 6.28 -17.08 -8.93
CA GLY A 150 7.47 -17.92 -8.98
C GLY A 150 8.10 -18.23 -7.62
N VAL A 151 7.43 -17.89 -6.50
CA VAL A 151 7.89 -18.26 -5.15
C VAL A 151 7.27 -19.59 -4.75
N THR A 152 8.09 -20.53 -4.29
CA THR A 152 7.60 -21.85 -3.90
C THR A 152 6.73 -21.77 -2.64
N GLU A 153 5.76 -22.69 -2.50
CA GLU A 153 4.93 -22.77 -1.29
C GLU A 153 5.78 -22.95 -0.03
N THR A 154 6.83 -23.78 -0.11
CA THR A 154 7.73 -24.04 1.01
C THR A 154 8.42 -22.76 1.49
N ASP A 155 9.05 -22.02 0.57
CA ASP A 155 9.75 -20.79 0.91
C ASP A 155 8.77 -19.72 1.45
N PHE A 156 7.61 -19.60 0.80
CA PHE A 156 6.59 -18.64 1.24
C PHE A 156 6.07 -18.95 2.65
N ILE A 157 5.74 -20.23 2.94
CA ILE A 157 5.24 -20.64 4.26
C ILE A 157 6.30 -20.45 5.34
N GLU A 158 7.55 -20.89 5.07
CA GLU A 158 8.64 -20.78 6.04
C GLU A 158 8.86 -19.34 6.44
N LEU A 159 9.00 -18.43 5.46
CA LEU A 159 9.18 -17.01 5.72
C LEU A 159 7.96 -16.37 6.37
N LEU A 160 6.75 -16.65 5.91
CA LEU A 160 5.51 -16.08 6.44
C LEU A 160 5.31 -16.41 7.93
N ARG A 161 5.74 -17.62 8.35
CA ARG A 161 5.66 -18.10 9.73
C ARG A 161 6.87 -17.72 10.58
N SER A 162 7.89 -17.12 9.96
CA SER A 162 9.08 -16.70 10.70
C SER A 162 8.73 -15.63 11.73
N LYS A 163 9.49 -15.66 12.83
CA LYS A 163 9.41 -14.63 13.88
C LYS A 163 9.77 -13.27 13.30
N GLU A 164 10.78 -13.23 12.45
CA GLU A 164 11.29 -12.01 11.81
C GLU A 164 10.22 -11.27 11.03
N ILE A 165 9.50 -11.92 10.11
CA ILE A 165 8.43 -11.29 9.32
C ILE A 165 7.26 -10.85 10.22
N SER A 166 6.97 -11.62 11.26
CA SER A 166 5.91 -11.25 12.21
C SER A 166 6.29 -10.01 13.03
N GLU A 167 7.52 -9.93 13.52
CA GLU A 167 8.04 -8.76 14.24
C GLU A 167 8.14 -7.55 13.31
N GLN A 168 8.58 -7.73 12.08
CA GLN A 168 8.65 -6.64 11.10
C GLN A 168 7.28 -5.98 10.87
N LEU A 169 6.20 -6.74 10.71
CA LEU A 169 4.85 -6.16 10.57
C LEU A 169 4.40 -5.43 11.86
N ILE A 170 4.74 -5.98 13.02
CA ILE A 170 4.45 -5.31 14.30
C ILE A 170 5.19 -3.98 14.39
N ASP A 171 6.48 -3.98 14.10
CA ASP A 171 7.33 -2.79 14.16
C ASP A 171 6.86 -1.72 13.17
N LEU A 172 6.56 -2.08 11.92
CA LEU A 172 6.00 -1.16 10.94
C LEU A 172 4.67 -0.55 11.42
N THR A 173 3.82 -1.35 12.07
CA THR A 173 2.56 -0.85 12.64
C THR A 173 2.80 0.11 13.81
N GLN A 174 3.79 -0.17 14.67
CA GLN A 174 4.15 0.74 15.78
C GLN A 174 4.80 2.02 15.26
N VAL A 175 5.67 1.93 14.25
CA VAL A 175 6.26 3.10 13.58
C VAL A 175 5.17 3.96 12.94
N ALA A 176 4.19 3.35 12.28
CA ALA A 176 3.05 4.08 11.74
C ALA A 176 2.33 4.90 12.84
N LEU A 177 2.01 4.27 13.98
CA LEU A 177 1.39 4.98 15.12
C LEU A 177 2.27 6.10 15.68
N SER A 178 3.58 5.87 15.76
CA SER A 178 4.54 6.88 16.29
C SER A 178 4.67 8.09 15.36
N ASN A 179 4.38 7.90 14.07
CA ASN A 179 4.43 8.94 13.03
C ASN A 179 3.04 9.52 12.72
N ASP A 180 2.10 9.41 13.65
CA ASP A 180 0.73 9.93 13.53
C ASP A 180 -0.06 9.37 12.33
N ILE A 181 0.29 8.16 11.84
CA ILE A 181 -0.46 7.46 10.79
C ILE A 181 -1.69 6.79 11.42
N PHE A 182 -2.84 7.37 11.22
CA PHE A 182 -4.11 6.96 11.83
C PHE A 182 -5.05 6.19 10.90
N GLY A 183 -4.70 6.04 9.64
CA GLY A 183 -5.56 5.40 8.62
C GLY A 183 -4.82 5.02 7.35
N ALA A 184 -5.48 4.22 6.50
CA ALA A 184 -4.97 3.79 5.21
C ALA A 184 -5.93 4.21 4.07
N PRO A 185 -5.39 4.65 2.92
CA PRO A 185 -3.97 4.88 2.63
C PRO A 185 -3.45 6.16 3.28
N THR A 186 -2.17 6.18 3.58
CA THR A 186 -1.43 7.41 3.88
C THR A 186 -0.15 7.43 3.08
N MET A 187 0.12 8.52 2.38
CA MET A 187 1.39 8.78 1.72
C MET A 187 2.19 9.78 2.55
N VAL A 188 3.50 9.57 2.67
CA VAL A 188 4.40 10.51 3.33
C VAL A 188 5.54 10.85 2.38
N ILE A 189 5.79 12.14 2.19
CA ILE A 189 6.85 12.68 1.35
C ILE A 189 7.60 13.70 2.18
N GLU A 190 8.88 13.49 2.43
CA GLU A 190 9.73 14.36 3.27
C GLU A 190 9.09 14.74 4.63
N GLY A 191 8.36 13.78 5.23
CA GLY A 191 7.70 13.96 6.52
C GLY A 191 6.32 14.60 6.45
N GLU A 192 5.86 15.05 5.28
CA GLU A 192 4.52 15.59 5.10
C GLU A 192 3.51 14.47 4.81
N ILE A 193 2.38 14.48 5.53
CA ILE A 193 1.35 13.43 5.53
C ILE A 193 0.20 13.77 4.59
N TYR A 194 -0.12 12.85 3.68
CA TYR A 194 -1.25 12.90 2.75
C TYR A 194 -2.17 11.71 3.00
N TRP A 195 -3.23 11.89 3.76
CA TRP A 195 -4.16 10.80 4.07
C TRP A 195 -5.36 10.77 3.11
N GLY A 196 -5.63 9.60 2.55
CA GLY A 196 -6.79 9.31 1.71
C GLY A 196 -6.45 9.09 0.25
N LYS A 197 -7.48 8.72 -0.54
CA LYS A 197 -7.36 8.45 -1.98
C LYS A 197 -7.54 9.68 -2.87
N ASP A 198 -7.67 10.87 -2.29
CA ASP A 198 -8.07 12.11 -2.96
C ASP A 198 -7.10 13.28 -2.69
N ARG A 199 -5.82 12.98 -2.38
CA ARG A 199 -4.76 13.97 -2.12
C ARG A 199 -3.74 14.09 -3.24
N PHE A 200 -3.99 13.48 -4.38
CA PHE A 200 -3.00 13.35 -5.47
C PHE A 200 -2.63 14.69 -6.11
N ASP A 201 -3.52 15.67 -6.13
CA ASP A 201 -3.18 17.01 -6.62
C ASP A 201 -2.14 17.69 -5.71
N PHE A 202 -2.30 17.59 -4.38
CA PHE A 202 -1.29 18.09 -3.43
C PHE A 202 0.03 17.33 -3.51
N ILE A 203 0.00 16.01 -3.72
CA ILE A 203 1.21 15.21 -3.91
C ILE A 203 1.94 15.66 -5.18
N ARG A 204 1.22 15.91 -6.28
CA ARG A 204 1.81 16.45 -7.51
C ARG A 204 2.47 17.80 -7.30
N ASP A 205 1.79 18.71 -6.60
CA ASP A 205 2.34 20.04 -6.31
C ASP A 205 3.61 19.93 -5.47
N HIS A 206 3.64 19.05 -4.45
CA HIS A 206 4.82 18.80 -3.63
C HIS A 206 5.99 18.24 -4.46
N LEU A 207 5.75 17.22 -5.28
CA LEU A 207 6.78 16.63 -6.14
C LEU A 207 7.31 17.65 -7.17
N LEU A 208 6.45 18.53 -7.70
CA LEU A 208 6.86 19.63 -8.57
C LEU A 208 7.77 20.63 -7.85
N ASP A 209 7.50 20.92 -6.58
CA ASP A 209 8.33 21.84 -5.79
C ASP A 209 9.72 21.23 -5.49
N LEU A 210 9.78 19.93 -5.22
CA LEU A 210 11.05 19.20 -5.03
C LEU A 210 11.89 19.07 -6.31
N SER A 211 11.28 19.24 -7.47
CA SER A 211 11.95 19.11 -8.77
C SER A 211 12.59 20.42 -9.25
N LYS A 212 12.43 21.51 -8.50
CA LYS A 212 12.97 22.86 -8.84
C LYS A 212 14.36 23.06 -8.27
#